data_e17e9600dd6f641d59158db2acfceeda
#
_entry.id   e17e9600dd6f641d59158db2acfceeda
#
_cell.length_a   1.000
_cell.length_b   1.000
_cell.length_c   1.000
_cell.angle_alpha   90.00
_cell.angle_beta   90.00
_cell.angle_gamma   90.00
#
_symmetry.space_group_name_H-M   'P 1'
#
loop_
_entity.id
_entity.type
_entity.pdbx_description
1 polymer ?
#
loop_
_entity_poly.entity_id
_entity_poly.type
_entity_poly.pdbx_seq_one_letter_code
_entity_poly.pdbx_strand_id
1 'polypeptide(L)'
;MKIKFIMLSIVLINVGVYSQKSQIKDAQTLFEKGKSEEAIGILKKTEYLILNAPDEEKSEFYFLKGNVLKDLAIKNIDAANNFTLASESYQDVVLYENESGKYKFSVKATLALKDMKSKLVNGAMSDFKAGNFKESGEKSYKVYLFDKKDTLNLFNAAASYMNAKDYDLAIRYLEELKKIKYSGKGTIYYATNIKTKEEDAFISPKARESFIQAGLYEKPRNEFVPSKKFDIARHLAYAYLEKDDLTKSEIAYNNVLEIDPNFIDAYINLAYIKLQSKKTLVDKMDALGNSKKEMLEYDKLNAQKDDIVRSAIPYLKKALVIDPKSIDVKKTLLGVYRALDMTNEYNSLKAGM
;
A
#
# COMPACT_ATOMS: atom_id res chain seq x y z
N MET A 1 -1.39 -49.51 40.25
CA MET A 1 -1.70 -48.05 40.19
C MET A 1 -1.47 -47.38 38.83
N LYS A 2 -0.57 -47.87 37.97
CA LYS A 2 -0.27 -47.29 36.64
C LYS A 2 -1.37 -47.49 35.59
N ILE A 3 -2.14 -48.58 35.63
CA ILE A 3 -3.20 -48.88 34.64
C ILE A 3 -4.43 -47.98 34.79
N LYS A 4 -4.78 -47.55 36.01
CA LYS A 4 -5.93 -46.65 36.24
C LYS A 4 -5.70 -45.21 35.70
N PHE A 5 -4.44 -44.76 35.68
CA PHE A 5 -4.11 -43.45 35.14
C PHE A 5 -4.19 -43.38 33.60
N ILE A 6 -3.85 -44.48 32.90
CA ILE A 6 -3.92 -44.60 31.44
C ILE A 6 -5.38 -44.62 30.97
N MET A 7 -6.29 -45.31 31.68
CA MET A 7 -7.71 -45.32 31.36
C MET A 7 -8.36 -43.93 31.58
N LEU A 8 -7.95 -43.20 32.60
CA LEU A 8 -8.51 -41.86 32.85
C LEU A 8 -8.07 -40.86 31.77
N SER A 9 -6.83 -40.94 31.29
CA SER A 9 -6.33 -40.11 30.19
C SER A 9 -7.05 -40.40 28.87
N ILE A 10 -7.35 -41.66 28.56
CA ILE A 10 -8.06 -42.04 27.32
C ILE A 10 -9.53 -41.59 27.36
N VAL A 11 -10.17 -41.63 28.54
CA VAL A 11 -11.56 -41.14 28.70
C VAL A 11 -11.64 -39.63 28.55
N LEU A 12 -10.68 -38.86 29.09
CA LEU A 12 -10.64 -37.42 28.96
C LEU A 12 -10.42 -36.96 27.50
N ILE A 13 -9.58 -37.68 26.74
CA ILE A 13 -9.34 -37.38 25.31
C ILE A 13 -10.63 -37.62 24.49
N ASN A 14 -11.34 -38.74 24.74
CA ASN A 14 -12.59 -39.04 24.02
C ASN A 14 -13.72 -38.03 24.34
N VAL A 15 -13.86 -37.58 25.58
CA VAL A 15 -14.88 -36.57 25.94
C VAL A 15 -14.60 -35.22 25.25
N GLY A 16 -13.33 -34.84 25.13
CA GLY A 16 -12.93 -33.64 24.38
C GLY A 16 -13.31 -33.68 22.90
N VAL A 17 -13.03 -34.76 22.22
CA VAL A 17 -13.30 -34.96 20.80
C VAL A 17 -14.81 -35.00 20.50
N TYR A 18 -15.62 -35.65 21.32
CA TYR A 18 -17.07 -35.64 21.19
C TYR A 18 -17.66 -34.22 21.38
N SER A 19 -17.13 -33.45 22.34
CA SER A 19 -17.55 -32.07 22.58
C SER A 19 -17.27 -31.15 21.40
N GLN A 20 -16.09 -31.27 20.75
CA GLN A 20 -15.71 -30.47 19.57
C GLN A 20 -16.63 -30.67 18.37
N LYS A 21 -16.85 -31.94 17.99
CA LYS A 21 -17.72 -32.30 16.85
C LYS A 21 -19.15 -31.81 17.04
N SER A 22 -19.67 -31.89 18.26
CA SER A 22 -21.01 -31.39 18.60
C SER A 22 -21.07 -29.88 18.40
N GLN A 23 -20.09 -29.11 18.89
CA GLN A 23 -20.06 -27.66 18.81
C GLN A 23 -19.90 -27.17 17.36
N ILE A 24 -19.08 -27.84 16.54
CA ILE A 24 -18.96 -27.54 15.12
C ILE A 24 -20.30 -27.76 14.40
N LYS A 25 -20.99 -28.88 14.70
CA LYS A 25 -22.31 -29.20 14.14
C LYS A 25 -23.37 -28.18 14.55
N ASP A 26 -23.34 -27.74 15.82
CA ASP A 26 -24.27 -26.71 16.31
C ASP A 26 -24.01 -25.37 15.61
N ALA A 27 -22.76 -24.97 15.43
CA ALA A 27 -22.39 -23.78 14.67
C ALA A 27 -22.83 -23.88 13.21
N GLN A 28 -22.65 -25.04 12.57
CA GLN A 28 -23.11 -25.27 11.20
C GLN A 28 -24.63 -25.14 11.10
N THR A 29 -25.37 -25.75 12.04
CA THR A 29 -26.84 -25.67 12.08
C THR A 29 -27.32 -24.22 12.23
N LEU A 30 -26.64 -23.43 13.07
CA LEU A 30 -26.96 -22.00 13.22
C LEU A 30 -26.67 -21.23 11.94
N PHE A 31 -25.54 -21.50 11.30
CA PHE A 31 -25.16 -20.86 10.04
C PHE A 31 -26.18 -21.17 8.93
N GLU A 32 -26.61 -22.42 8.77
CA GLU A 32 -27.63 -22.85 7.82
C GLU A 32 -28.99 -22.18 8.08
N LYS A 33 -29.28 -21.81 9.33
CA LYS A 33 -30.45 -20.99 9.69
C LYS A 33 -30.25 -19.48 9.52
N GLY A 34 -29.12 -19.04 8.96
CA GLY A 34 -28.79 -17.63 8.74
C GLY A 34 -28.31 -16.87 9.99
N LYS A 35 -28.06 -17.56 11.11
CA LYS A 35 -27.65 -16.99 12.40
C LYS A 35 -26.12 -16.95 12.54
N SER A 36 -25.47 -16.21 11.66
CA SER A 36 -24.01 -16.19 11.55
C SER A 36 -23.30 -15.62 12.78
N GLU A 37 -23.91 -14.66 13.49
CA GLU A 37 -23.34 -14.09 14.73
C GLU A 37 -23.32 -15.11 15.87
N GLU A 38 -24.40 -15.91 16.00
CA GLU A 38 -24.45 -16.99 16.97
C GLU A 38 -23.44 -18.10 16.61
N ALA A 39 -23.35 -18.46 15.32
CA ALA A 39 -22.43 -19.46 14.82
C ALA A 39 -20.97 -19.10 15.08
N ILE A 40 -20.55 -17.85 14.77
CA ILE A 40 -19.17 -17.41 15.02
C ILE A 40 -18.85 -17.35 16.52
N GLY A 41 -19.83 -17.07 17.36
CA GLY A 41 -19.69 -17.10 18.81
C GLY A 41 -19.34 -18.49 19.34
N ILE A 42 -19.92 -19.55 18.78
CA ILE A 42 -19.56 -20.94 19.10
C ILE A 42 -18.16 -21.25 18.56
N LEU A 43 -17.90 -20.95 17.29
CA LEU A 43 -16.61 -21.27 16.65
C LEU A 43 -15.42 -20.61 17.39
N LYS A 44 -15.54 -19.35 17.79
CA LYS A 44 -14.51 -18.68 18.59
C LYS A 44 -14.23 -19.36 19.93
N LYS A 45 -15.26 -19.88 20.60
CA LYS A 45 -15.10 -20.63 21.86
C LYS A 45 -14.52 -22.02 21.65
N THR A 46 -14.68 -22.61 20.49
CA THR A 46 -14.22 -23.96 20.16
C THR A 46 -12.81 -23.97 19.59
N GLU A 47 -12.29 -22.85 19.08
CA GLU A 47 -11.05 -22.76 18.31
C GLU A 47 -9.83 -23.30 19.07
N TYR A 48 -9.71 -23.05 20.38
CA TYR A 48 -8.60 -23.57 21.18
C TYR A 48 -8.59 -25.11 21.27
N LEU A 49 -9.75 -25.76 21.12
CA LEU A 49 -9.87 -27.22 21.11
C LEU A 49 -9.37 -27.81 19.77
N ILE A 50 -9.45 -27.04 18.69
CA ILE A 50 -9.08 -27.48 17.34
C ILE A 50 -7.55 -27.54 17.16
N LEU A 51 -6.78 -26.83 17.96
CA LEU A 51 -5.32 -26.77 17.83
C LEU A 51 -4.65 -28.14 17.80
N ASN A 52 -5.18 -29.09 18.59
CA ASN A 52 -4.66 -30.46 18.70
C ASN A 52 -5.51 -31.50 17.94
N ALA A 53 -6.49 -31.06 17.14
CA ALA A 53 -7.34 -31.94 16.35
C ALA A 53 -6.59 -32.48 15.11
N PRO A 54 -7.02 -33.61 14.53
CA PRO A 54 -6.53 -34.06 13.24
C PRO A 54 -6.78 -33.03 12.17
N ASP A 55 -5.92 -32.98 11.14
CA ASP A 55 -5.97 -31.96 10.09
C ASP A 55 -7.31 -31.95 9.31
N GLU A 56 -7.96 -33.11 9.18
CA GLU A 56 -9.30 -33.20 8.60
C GLU A 56 -10.35 -32.43 9.40
N GLU A 57 -10.28 -32.48 10.74
CA GLU A 57 -11.20 -31.76 11.62
C GLU A 57 -10.86 -30.26 11.65
N LYS A 58 -9.58 -29.92 11.60
CA LYS A 58 -9.12 -28.52 11.42
C LYS A 58 -9.65 -27.95 10.10
N SER A 59 -9.50 -28.69 9.00
CA SER A 59 -9.99 -28.27 7.69
C SER A 59 -11.51 -28.01 7.69
N GLU A 60 -12.31 -28.92 8.30
CA GLU A 60 -13.77 -28.74 8.41
C GLU A 60 -14.13 -27.51 9.26
N PHE A 61 -13.48 -27.33 10.40
CA PHE A 61 -13.68 -26.19 11.28
C PHE A 61 -13.35 -24.86 10.58
N TYR A 62 -12.17 -24.75 9.98
CA TYR A 62 -11.75 -23.51 9.34
C TYR A 62 -12.55 -23.22 8.07
N PHE A 63 -13.02 -24.24 7.34
CA PHE A 63 -13.92 -24.04 6.22
C PHE A 63 -15.27 -23.44 6.67
N LEU A 64 -15.86 -23.97 7.75
CA LEU A 64 -17.08 -23.42 8.32
C LEU A 64 -16.86 -22.02 8.86
N LYS A 65 -15.76 -21.78 9.60
CA LYS A 65 -15.39 -20.46 10.14
C LYS A 65 -15.23 -19.43 9.00
N GLY A 66 -14.57 -19.80 7.92
CA GLY A 66 -14.42 -18.96 6.75
C GLY A 66 -15.77 -18.59 6.10
N ASN A 67 -16.68 -19.55 5.96
CA ASN A 67 -18.01 -19.30 5.41
C ASN A 67 -18.84 -18.35 6.30
N VAL A 68 -18.84 -18.54 7.61
CA VAL A 68 -19.57 -17.71 8.58
C VAL A 68 -19.01 -16.28 8.59
N LEU A 69 -17.69 -16.11 8.65
CA LEU A 69 -17.05 -14.80 8.63
C LEU A 69 -17.27 -14.06 7.31
N LYS A 70 -17.22 -14.78 6.17
CA LYS A 70 -17.55 -14.23 4.86
C LYS A 70 -18.99 -13.71 4.81
N ASP A 71 -19.94 -14.45 5.35
CA ASP A 71 -21.34 -14.03 5.40
C ASP A 71 -21.54 -12.79 6.27
N LEU A 72 -20.90 -12.73 7.44
CA LEU A 72 -20.90 -11.53 8.29
C LEU A 72 -20.30 -10.31 7.56
N ALA A 73 -19.20 -10.50 6.85
CA ALA A 73 -18.59 -9.43 6.05
C ALA A 73 -19.53 -8.92 4.94
N ILE A 74 -20.26 -9.82 4.26
CA ILE A 74 -21.25 -9.48 3.24
C ILE A 74 -22.42 -8.71 3.85
N LYS A 75 -22.85 -9.07 5.06
CA LYS A 75 -23.89 -8.36 5.82
C LYS A 75 -23.42 -7.03 6.42
N ASN A 76 -22.19 -6.61 6.12
CA ASN A 76 -21.55 -5.40 6.63
C ASN A 76 -21.37 -5.36 8.17
N ILE A 77 -21.29 -6.53 8.80
CA ILE A 77 -20.98 -6.68 10.23
C ILE A 77 -19.47 -6.79 10.36
N ASP A 78 -18.83 -5.79 10.96
CA ASP A 78 -17.36 -5.69 11.09
C ASP A 78 -16.64 -6.16 9.80
N ALA A 79 -17.11 -5.64 8.67
CA ALA A 79 -16.86 -6.20 7.34
C ALA A 79 -15.36 -6.36 7.04
N ALA A 80 -14.54 -5.37 7.45
CA ALA A 80 -13.10 -5.38 7.19
C ALA A 80 -12.37 -6.52 7.94
N ASN A 81 -12.65 -6.66 9.22
CA ASN A 81 -12.04 -7.66 10.07
C ASN A 81 -12.55 -9.06 9.72
N ASN A 82 -13.87 -9.24 9.57
CA ASN A 82 -14.44 -10.53 9.22
C ASN A 82 -14.02 -11.00 7.83
N PHE A 83 -13.77 -10.06 6.89
CA PHE A 83 -13.23 -10.39 5.58
C PHE A 83 -11.79 -10.94 5.67
N THR A 84 -10.94 -10.31 6.47
CA THR A 84 -9.55 -10.76 6.71
C THR A 84 -9.53 -12.12 7.38
N LEU A 85 -10.29 -12.30 8.47
CA LEU A 85 -10.38 -13.56 9.20
C LEU A 85 -10.99 -14.70 8.35
N ALA A 86 -11.95 -14.40 7.47
CA ALA A 86 -12.47 -15.37 6.51
C ALA A 86 -11.39 -15.87 5.55
N SER A 87 -10.56 -14.93 5.05
CA SER A 87 -9.44 -15.25 4.19
C SER A 87 -8.42 -16.16 4.87
N GLU A 88 -8.00 -15.81 6.08
CA GLU A 88 -7.08 -16.61 6.89
C GLU A 88 -7.66 -18.02 7.11
N SER A 89 -8.93 -18.11 7.49
CA SER A 89 -9.60 -19.41 7.68
C SER A 89 -9.60 -20.28 6.41
N TYR A 90 -9.84 -19.71 5.23
CA TYR A 90 -9.75 -20.48 3.98
C TYR A 90 -8.31 -20.84 3.60
N GLN A 91 -7.32 -20.03 3.94
CA GLN A 91 -5.90 -20.37 3.76
C GLN A 91 -5.50 -21.54 4.67
N ASP A 92 -5.97 -21.55 5.93
CA ASP A 92 -5.77 -22.66 6.85
C ASP A 92 -6.36 -23.97 6.32
N VAL A 93 -7.55 -23.94 5.69
CA VAL A 93 -8.12 -25.12 5.01
C VAL A 93 -7.14 -25.69 3.97
N VAL A 94 -6.61 -24.82 3.10
CA VAL A 94 -5.67 -25.25 2.06
C VAL A 94 -4.37 -25.79 2.65
N LEU A 95 -3.88 -25.18 3.73
CA LEU A 95 -2.69 -25.63 4.45
C LEU A 95 -2.87 -27.04 5.03
N TYR A 96 -3.91 -27.24 5.85
CA TYR A 96 -4.15 -28.52 6.53
C TYR A 96 -4.47 -29.67 5.56
N GLU A 97 -5.18 -29.39 4.48
CA GLU A 97 -5.45 -30.42 3.47
C GLU A 97 -4.21 -30.75 2.63
N ASN A 98 -3.32 -29.80 2.39
CA ASN A 98 -2.03 -30.09 1.75
C ASN A 98 -1.12 -30.93 2.67
N GLU A 99 -1.11 -30.67 3.98
CA GLU A 99 -0.31 -31.43 4.95
C GLU A 99 -0.84 -32.86 5.12
N SER A 100 -2.15 -33.05 5.16
CA SER A 100 -2.78 -34.36 5.31
C SER A 100 -2.87 -35.15 4.01
N GLY A 101 -2.77 -34.50 2.84
CA GLY A 101 -2.98 -35.10 1.53
C GLY A 101 -4.45 -35.46 1.24
N LYS A 102 -5.40 -34.98 2.05
CA LYS A 102 -6.84 -35.27 1.92
C LYS A 102 -7.63 -34.00 1.58
N TYR A 103 -8.06 -33.91 0.35
CA TYR A 103 -8.66 -32.71 -0.25
C TYR A 103 -10.20 -32.79 -0.25
N LYS A 104 -10.86 -32.23 0.77
CA LYS A 104 -12.33 -32.16 0.90
C LYS A 104 -12.88 -30.76 0.61
N PHE A 105 -12.20 -29.74 1.09
CA PHE A 105 -12.67 -28.35 1.06
C PHE A 105 -11.73 -27.39 0.33
N SER A 106 -10.47 -27.75 0.07
CA SER A 106 -9.45 -26.87 -0.55
C SER A 106 -9.90 -26.22 -1.85
N VAL A 107 -10.58 -26.98 -2.72
CA VAL A 107 -11.09 -26.43 -3.99
C VAL A 107 -12.12 -25.33 -3.71
N LYS A 108 -13.06 -25.57 -2.80
CA LYS A 108 -14.11 -24.58 -2.43
C LYS A 108 -13.50 -23.39 -1.72
N ALA A 109 -12.54 -23.60 -0.82
CA ALA A 109 -11.82 -22.55 -0.13
C ALA A 109 -11.03 -21.66 -1.10
N THR A 110 -10.31 -22.27 -2.05
CA THR A 110 -9.55 -21.54 -3.10
C THR A 110 -10.48 -20.72 -3.99
N LEU A 111 -11.64 -21.27 -4.39
CA LEU A 111 -12.63 -20.52 -5.16
C LEU A 111 -13.21 -19.35 -4.36
N ALA A 112 -13.49 -19.56 -3.08
CA ALA A 112 -13.96 -18.49 -2.19
C ALA A 112 -12.92 -17.37 -2.06
N LEU A 113 -11.65 -17.72 -1.87
CA LEU A 113 -10.53 -16.77 -1.83
C LEU A 113 -10.43 -15.97 -3.13
N LYS A 114 -10.51 -16.64 -4.29
CA LYS A 114 -10.47 -15.98 -5.61
C LYS A 114 -11.65 -15.02 -5.79
N ASP A 115 -12.86 -15.42 -5.45
CA ASP A 115 -14.06 -14.57 -5.54
C ASP A 115 -13.94 -13.34 -4.62
N MET A 116 -13.51 -13.54 -3.38
CA MET A 116 -13.30 -12.46 -2.42
C MET A 116 -12.26 -11.45 -2.91
N LYS A 117 -11.10 -11.92 -3.39
CA LYS A 117 -10.04 -11.07 -3.96
C LYS A 117 -10.55 -10.29 -5.17
N SER A 118 -11.24 -10.97 -6.09
CA SER A 118 -11.78 -10.34 -7.31
C SER A 118 -12.78 -9.22 -6.98
N LYS A 119 -13.68 -9.45 -6.03
CA LYS A 119 -14.65 -8.43 -5.59
C LYS A 119 -13.97 -7.20 -5.00
N LEU A 120 -12.92 -7.39 -4.20
CA LEU A 120 -12.15 -6.27 -3.65
C LEU A 120 -11.42 -5.47 -4.74
N VAL A 121 -10.74 -6.16 -5.65
CA VAL A 121 -10.00 -5.51 -6.75
C VAL A 121 -10.95 -4.72 -7.64
N ASN A 122 -12.06 -5.34 -8.07
CA ASN A 122 -13.06 -4.68 -8.90
C ASN A 122 -13.73 -3.51 -8.18
N GLY A 123 -14.05 -3.69 -6.89
CA GLY A 123 -14.60 -2.63 -6.06
C GLY A 123 -13.63 -1.46 -5.87
N ALA A 124 -12.33 -1.74 -5.63
CA ALA A 124 -11.32 -0.70 -5.53
C ALA A 124 -11.18 0.12 -6.83
N MET A 125 -11.17 -0.58 -7.97
CA MET A 125 -11.10 0.07 -9.28
C MET A 125 -12.36 0.90 -9.59
N SER A 126 -13.54 0.41 -9.24
CA SER A 126 -14.80 1.15 -9.38
C SER A 126 -14.80 2.42 -8.53
N ASP A 127 -14.42 2.32 -7.26
CA ASP A 127 -14.34 3.47 -6.36
C ASP A 127 -13.32 4.50 -6.84
N PHE A 128 -12.15 4.05 -7.31
CA PHE A 128 -11.14 4.96 -7.86
C PHE A 128 -11.67 5.75 -9.05
N LYS A 129 -12.37 5.08 -9.99
CA LYS A 129 -12.99 5.73 -11.15
C LYS A 129 -14.11 6.70 -10.76
N ALA A 130 -14.82 6.42 -9.67
CA ALA A 130 -15.88 7.27 -9.14
C ALA A 130 -15.34 8.45 -8.29
N GLY A 131 -14.03 8.53 -8.04
CA GLY A 131 -13.42 9.55 -7.18
C GLY A 131 -13.49 9.22 -5.67
N ASN A 132 -14.00 8.06 -5.30
CA ASN A 132 -14.06 7.57 -3.92
C ASN A 132 -12.69 6.99 -3.51
N PHE A 133 -11.68 7.87 -3.48
CA PHE A 133 -10.29 7.46 -3.35
C PHE A 133 -9.97 6.79 -2.01
N LYS A 134 -10.62 7.20 -0.93
CA LYS A 134 -10.40 6.60 0.40
C LYS A 134 -10.88 5.15 0.44
N GLU A 135 -12.09 4.90 -0.04
CA GLU A 135 -12.69 3.56 -0.15
C GLU A 135 -11.88 2.65 -1.09
N SER A 136 -11.40 3.21 -2.20
CA SER A 136 -10.49 2.51 -3.11
C SER A 136 -9.19 2.10 -2.41
N GLY A 137 -8.58 3.01 -1.65
CA GLY A 137 -7.37 2.77 -0.88
C GLY A 137 -7.56 1.65 0.15
N GLU A 138 -8.67 1.70 0.90
CA GLU A 138 -9.01 0.67 1.88
C GLU A 138 -9.18 -0.72 1.24
N LYS A 139 -9.89 -0.81 0.12
CA LYS A 139 -10.09 -2.10 -0.59
C LYS A 139 -8.78 -2.62 -1.16
N SER A 140 -7.96 -1.76 -1.78
CA SER A 140 -6.63 -2.14 -2.29
C SER A 140 -5.72 -2.64 -1.17
N TYR A 141 -5.70 -1.97 0.00
CA TYR A 141 -4.92 -2.43 1.14
C TYR A 141 -5.42 -3.78 1.68
N LYS A 142 -6.74 -4.02 1.71
CA LYS A 142 -7.30 -5.34 2.05
C LYS A 142 -6.81 -6.43 1.11
N VAL A 143 -6.72 -6.17 -0.20
CA VAL A 143 -6.14 -7.14 -1.17
C VAL A 143 -4.68 -7.46 -0.82
N TYR A 144 -3.88 -6.45 -0.46
CA TYR A 144 -2.51 -6.67 -0.01
C TYR A 144 -2.43 -7.45 1.30
N LEU A 145 -3.34 -7.20 2.26
CA LEU A 145 -3.41 -8.00 3.49
C LEU A 145 -3.76 -9.47 3.21
N PHE A 146 -4.56 -9.71 2.19
CA PHE A 146 -4.93 -11.05 1.74
C PHE A 146 -3.74 -11.86 1.20
N ASP A 147 -2.85 -11.19 0.48
CA ASP A 147 -1.63 -11.75 -0.08
C ASP A 147 -0.51 -10.69 -0.07
N LYS A 148 0.36 -10.78 0.92
CA LYS A 148 1.50 -9.86 1.08
C LYS A 148 2.48 -9.86 -0.10
N LYS A 149 2.37 -10.84 -1.02
CA LYS A 149 3.13 -10.85 -2.28
C LYS A 149 2.48 -9.96 -3.34
N ASP A 150 1.19 -9.63 -3.19
CA ASP A 150 0.47 -8.73 -4.09
C ASP A 150 0.77 -7.25 -3.78
N THR A 151 2.04 -6.91 -3.89
CA THR A 151 2.58 -5.57 -3.60
C THR A 151 2.07 -4.48 -4.54
N LEU A 152 1.51 -4.86 -5.71
CA LEU A 152 0.83 -3.91 -6.59
C LEU A 152 -0.38 -3.27 -5.91
N ASN A 153 -1.15 -4.06 -5.14
CA ASN A 153 -2.29 -3.52 -4.42
C ASN A 153 -1.89 -2.63 -3.23
N LEU A 154 -0.72 -2.83 -2.62
CA LEU A 154 -0.15 -1.86 -1.67
C LEU A 154 0.18 -0.53 -2.37
N PHE A 155 0.76 -0.57 -3.58
CA PHE A 155 1.01 0.64 -4.39
C PHE A 155 -0.30 1.33 -4.78
N ASN A 156 -1.32 0.59 -5.21
CA ASN A 156 -2.63 1.13 -5.54
C ASN A 156 -3.31 1.79 -4.32
N ALA A 157 -3.17 1.19 -3.13
CA ALA A 157 -3.64 1.78 -1.88
C ALA A 157 -2.95 3.13 -1.61
N ALA A 158 -1.61 3.17 -1.69
CA ALA A 158 -0.86 4.40 -1.51
C ALA A 158 -1.28 5.49 -2.51
N ALA A 159 -1.40 5.15 -3.79
CA ALA A 159 -1.84 6.07 -4.85
C ALA A 159 -3.26 6.59 -4.61
N SER A 160 -4.17 5.74 -4.14
CA SER A 160 -5.52 6.14 -3.78
C SER A 160 -5.54 7.12 -2.61
N TYR A 161 -4.74 6.88 -1.56
CA TYR A 161 -4.63 7.80 -0.42
C TYR A 161 -3.92 9.13 -0.79
N MET A 162 -2.99 9.12 -1.76
CA MET A 162 -2.45 10.36 -2.34
C MET A 162 -3.57 11.22 -2.95
N ASN A 163 -4.46 10.60 -3.75
CA ASN A 163 -5.60 11.29 -4.35
C ASN A 163 -6.65 11.73 -3.31
N ALA A 164 -6.82 10.96 -2.23
CA ALA A 164 -7.66 11.31 -1.10
C ALA A 164 -7.08 12.41 -0.21
N LYS A 165 -5.83 12.86 -0.46
CA LYS A 165 -5.04 13.76 0.39
C LYS A 165 -4.85 13.26 1.82
N ASP A 166 -4.97 11.95 2.03
CA ASP A 166 -4.62 11.29 3.29
C ASP A 166 -3.13 10.91 3.25
N TYR A 167 -2.31 11.94 3.43
CA TYR A 167 -0.86 11.80 3.30
C TYR A 167 -0.24 10.91 4.38
N ASP A 168 -0.86 10.76 5.53
CA ASP A 168 -0.36 9.88 6.60
C ASP A 168 -0.43 8.41 6.17
N LEU A 169 -1.56 7.96 5.63
CA LEU A 169 -1.70 6.60 5.10
C LEU A 169 -0.89 6.40 3.82
N ALA A 170 -0.84 7.41 2.95
CA ALA A 170 -0.03 7.36 1.74
C ALA A 170 1.46 7.15 2.08
N ILE A 171 2.03 7.96 2.96
CA ILE A 171 3.43 7.85 3.42
C ILE A 171 3.68 6.47 4.03
N ARG A 172 2.80 6.01 4.91
CA ARG A 172 2.93 4.69 5.55
C ARG A 172 3.09 3.57 4.53
N TYR A 173 2.25 3.55 3.50
CA TYR A 173 2.28 2.47 2.49
C TYR A 173 3.43 2.64 1.50
N LEU A 174 3.79 3.88 1.13
CA LEU A 174 4.94 4.14 0.28
C LEU A 174 6.27 3.77 0.97
N GLU A 175 6.41 4.06 2.26
CA GLU A 175 7.59 3.65 3.04
C GLU A 175 7.64 2.12 3.22
N GLU A 176 6.49 1.43 3.36
CA GLU A 176 6.44 -0.03 3.36
C GLU A 176 6.93 -0.58 2.02
N LEU A 177 6.47 -0.03 0.87
CA LEU A 177 6.95 -0.40 -0.46
C LEU A 177 8.45 -0.19 -0.63
N LYS A 178 8.98 0.91 -0.13
CA LYS A 178 10.41 1.22 -0.14
C LYS A 178 11.20 0.21 0.70
N LYS A 179 10.72 -0.10 1.91
CA LYS A 179 11.34 -1.08 2.82
C LYS A 179 11.44 -2.48 2.19
N ILE A 180 10.39 -2.94 1.51
CA ILE A 180 10.40 -4.23 0.79
C ILE A 180 11.08 -4.16 -0.59
N LYS A 181 11.68 -3.02 -0.94
CA LYS A 181 12.38 -2.77 -2.22
C LYS A 181 11.50 -3.04 -3.45
N TYR A 182 10.20 -2.75 -3.35
CA TYR A 182 9.27 -2.93 -4.45
C TYR A 182 9.65 -2.07 -5.65
N SER A 183 9.77 -2.69 -6.80
CA SER A 183 10.04 -1.98 -8.06
C SER A 183 8.82 -1.89 -8.97
N GLY A 184 7.84 -2.78 -8.83
CA GLY A 184 6.72 -2.91 -9.76
C GLY A 184 7.11 -3.29 -11.19
N LYS A 185 8.42 -3.46 -11.46
CA LYS A 185 8.93 -3.86 -12.78
C LYS A 185 8.62 -5.33 -13.03
N GLY A 186 8.09 -5.63 -14.20
CA GLY A 186 7.76 -7.01 -14.55
C GLY A 186 7.45 -7.19 -16.02
N THR A 187 6.93 -8.37 -16.34
CA THR A 187 6.42 -8.70 -17.66
C THR A 187 5.09 -9.42 -17.48
N ILE A 188 4.06 -8.95 -18.15
CA ILE A 188 2.78 -9.64 -18.26
C ILE A 188 2.79 -10.44 -19.55
N TYR A 189 2.40 -11.70 -19.47
CA TYR A 189 2.37 -12.63 -20.57
C TYR A 189 0.93 -12.82 -21.03
N TYR A 190 0.60 -12.39 -22.24
CA TYR A 190 -0.74 -12.50 -22.79
C TYR A 190 -0.82 -13.54 -23.88
N ALA A 191 -2.00 -14.14 -24.07
CA ALA A 191 -2.39 -14.86 -25.26
C ALA A 191 -3.90 -14.75 -25.48
N THR A 192 -4.33 -14.86 -26.75
CA THR A 192 -5.74 -14.77 -27.13
C THR A 192 -6.40 -16.13 -26.99
N ASN A 193 -7.48 -16.23 -26.24
CA ASN A 193 -8.30 -17.43 -26.13
C ASN A 193 -8.98 -17.71 -27.47
N ILE A 194 -8.76 -18.90 -28.01
CA ILE A 194 -9.27 -19.28 -29.35
C ILE A 194 -10.80 -19.27 -29.39
N LYS A 195 -11.45 -19.62 -28.29
CA LYS A 195 -12.91 -19.73 -28.21
C LYS A 195 -13.61 -18.40 -27.98
N THR A 196 -13.12 -17.61 -27.01
CA THR A 196 -13.77 -16.33 -26.64
C THR A 196 -13.26 -15.14 -27.45
N LYS A 197 -12.09 -15.29 -28.11
CA LYS A 197 -11.35 -14.23 -28.80
C LYS A 197 -10.87 -13.11 -27.88
N GLU A 198 -10.95 -13.29 -26.59
CA GLU A 198 -10.45 -12.36 -25.58
C GLU A 198 -8.97 -12.65 -25.25
N GLU A 199 -8.27 -11.63 -24.80
CA GLU A 199 -6.88 -11.71 -24.40
C GLU A 199 -6.80 -11.95 -22.89
N ASP A 200 -6.15 -13.03 -22.47
CA ASP A 200 -5.95 -13.40 -21.08
C ASP A 200 -4.49 -13.24 -20.65
N ALA A 201 -4.28 -12.83 -19.41
CA ALA A 201 -2.96 -12.71 -18.80
C ALA A 201 -2.55 -14.00 -18.07
N PHE A 202 -1.28 -14.38 -18.22
CA PHE A 202 -0.70 -15.57 -17.60
C PHE A 202 0.37 -15.19 -16.56
N ILE A 203 0.45 -15.99 -15.51
CA ILE A 203 1.40 -15.80 -14.40
C ILE A 203 2.87 -16.00 -14.83
N SER A 204 3.09 -16.77 -15.88
CA SER A 204 4.44 -17.03 -16.39
C SER A 204 4.41 -17.42 -17.88
N PRO A 205 5.55 -17.28 -18.60
CA PRO A 205 5.64 -17.72 -19.99
C PRO A 205 5.40 -19.23 -20.12
N LYS A 206 5.87 -20.03 -19.14
CA LYS A 206 5.67 -21.49 -19.14
C LYS A 206 4.19 -21.87 -19.03
N ALA A 207 3.44 -21.18 -18.14
CA ALA A 207 2.00 -21.40 -18.01
C ALA A 207 1.30 -21.08 -19.34
N ARG A 208 1.58 -19.92 -19.96
CA ARG A 208 1.03 -19.53 -21.25
C ARG A 208 1.31 -20.57 -22.33
N GLU A 209 2.57 -21.02 -22.43
CA GLU A 209 3.00 -21.99 -23.44
C GLU A 209 2.24 -23.30 -23.32
N SER A 210 2.01 -23.80 -22.10
CA SER A 210 1.22 -25.02 -21.86
C SER A 210 -0.20 -24.93 -22.42
N PHE A 211 -0.85 -23.76 -22.27
CA PHE A 211 -2.19 -23.53 -22.81
C PHE A 211 -2.21 -23.37 -24.33
N ILE A 212 -1.14 -22.81 -24.92
CA ILE A 212 -0.97 -22.72 -26.38
C ILE A 212 -0.77 -24.13 -26.97
N GLN A 213 0.11 -24.93 -26.36
CA GLN A 213 0.34 -26.32 -26.79
C GLN A 213 -0.92 -27.19 -26.68
N ALA A 214 -1.77 -26.90 -25.69
CA ALA A 214 -3.08 -27.57 -25.58
C ALA A 214 -4.11 -27.10 -26.62
N GLY A 215 -3.76 -26.15 -27.50
CA GLY A 215 -4.67 -25.62 -28.53
C GLY A 215 -5.80 -24.74 -28.01
N LEU A 216 -5.65 -24.19 -26.81
CA LEU A 216 -6.67 -23.36 -26.19
C LEU A 216 -6.43 -21.86 -26.42
N TYR A 217 -5.18 -21.46 -26.67
CA TYR A 217 -4.75 -20.07 -26.86
C TYR A 217 -3.85 -19.92 -28.08
N GLU A 218 -3.83 -18.72 -28.65
CA GLU A 218 -3.03 -18.31 -29.80
C GLU A 218 -2.44 -16.91 -29.60
N LYS A 219 -1.57 -16.44 -30.50
CA LYS A 219 -1.05 -15.06 -30.54
C LYS A 219 -0.41 -14.59 -29.22
N PRO A 220 0.65 -15.26 -28.75
CA PRO A 220 1.33 -14.84 -27.53
C PRO A 220 1.97 -13.46 -27.70
N ARG A 221 1.83 -12.60 -26.70
CA ARG A 221 2.56 -11.33 -26.58
C ARG A 221 3.03 -11.08 -25.17
N ASN A 222 4.02 -10.24 -25.03
CA ASN A 222 4.53 -9.78 -23.73
C ASN A 222 4.30 -8.27 -23.61
N GLU A 223 3.95 -7.85 -22.39
CA GLU A 223 3.87 -6.44 -22.04
C GLU A 223 4.83 -6.14 -20.90
N PHE A 224 5.75 -5.20 -21.10
CA PHE A 224 6.70 -4.79 -20.08
C PHE A 224 6.06 -3.76 -19.18
N VAL A 225 6.04 -4.05 -17.88
CA VAL A 225 5.58 -3.12 -16.85
C VAL A 225 6.79 -2.30 -16.39
N PRO A 226 6.77 -0.96 -16.55
CA PRO A 226 7.87 -0.11 -16.13
C PRO A 226 8.00 -0.08 -14.61
N SER A 227 9.18 0.34 -14.14
CA SER A 227 9.45 0.49 -12.70
C SER A 227 8.57 1.57 -12.09
N LYS A 228 8.01 1.28 -10.90
CA LYS A 228 7.26 2.22 -10.06
C LYS A 228 8.13 3.00 -9.06
N LYS A 229 9.45 2.80 -9.09
CA LYS A 229 10.36 3.48 -8.15
C LYS A 229 10.29 4.99 -8.25
N PHE A 230 10.18 5.53 -9.48
CA PHE A 230 10.00 6.95 -9.69
C PHE A 230 8.70 7.46 -9.07
N ASP A 231 7.57 6.80 -9.33
CA ASP A 231 6.28 7.18 -8.77
C ASP A 231 6.29 7.14 -7.24
N ILE A 232 6.90 6.11 -6.64
CA ILE A 232 7.04 5.98 -5.18
C ILE A 232 7.86 7.14 -4.61
N ALA A 233 9.02 7.44 -5.20
CA ALA A 233 9.88 8.53 -4.74
C ALA A 233 9.16 9.89 -4.85
N ARG A 234 8.52 10.16 -5.99
CA ARG A 234 7.78 11.40 -6.26
C ARG A 234 6.59 11.57 -5.29
N HIS A 235 5.81 10.52 -5.07
CA HIS A 235 4.68 10.57 -4.14
C HIS A 235 5.14 10.80 -2.70
N LEU A 236 6.22 10.14 -2.26
CA LEU A 236 6.81 10.39 -0.93
C LEU A 236 7.28 11.84 -0.78
N ALA A 237 8.00 12.35 -1.77
CA ALA A 237 8.51 13.71 -1.76
C ALA A 237 7.36 14.73 -1.60
N TYR A 238 6.31 14.57 -2.40
CA TYR A 238 5.13 15.42 -2.35
C TYR A 238 4.36 15.26 -1.04
N ALA A 239 4.12 14.04 -0.59
CA ALA A 239 3.37 13.79 0.65
C ALA A 239 4.09 14.35 1.89
N TYR A 240 5.43 14.25 1.96
CA TYR A 240 6.21 14.88 3.03
C TYR A 240 6.13 16.42 2.95
N LEU A 241 6.12 16.99 1.73
CA LEU A 241 5.98 18.43 1.56
C LEU A 241 4.61 18.93 2.09
N GLU A 242 3.53 18.23 1.74
CA GLU A 242 2.17 18.54 2.20
C GLU A 242 2.00 18.37 3.72
N LYS A 243 2.83 17.55 4.35
CA LYS A 243 2.90 17.37 5.82
C LYS A 243 3.86 18.35 6.50
N ASP A 244 4.44 19.30 5.76
CA ASP A 244 5.46 20.25 6.25
C ASP A 244 6.72 19.57 6.83
N ASP A 245 6.97 18.30 6.49
CA ASP A 245 8.23 17.60 6.81
C ASP A 245 9.27 17.93 5.73
N LEU A 246 9.75 19.18 5.76
CA LEU A 246 10.66 19.71 4.75
C LEU A 246 11.96 18.88 4.64
N THR A 247 12.44 18.34 5.75
CA THR A 247 13.65 17.53 5.77
C THR A 247 13.49 16.23 4.99
N LYS A 248 12.43 15.46 5.26
CA LYS A 248 12.17 14.23 4.52
C LYS A 248 11.77 14.49 3.09
N SER A 249 11.04 15.58 2.83
CA SER A 249 10.69 16.00 1.48
C SER A 249 11.94 16.30 0.64
N GLU A 250 12.92 17.05 1.19
CA GLU A 250 14.19 17.34 0.51
C GLU A 250 14.94 16.05 0.14
N ILE A 251 15.08 15.13 1.10
CA ILE A 251 15.73 13.83 0.83
C ILE A 251 14.98 13.05 -0.27
N ALA A 252 13.66 13.05 -0.22
CA ALA A 252 12.86 12.30 -1.20
C ALA A 252 12.93 12.95 -2.60
N TYR A 253 12.93 14.29 -2.74
CA TYR A 253 13.11 14.93 -4.04
C TYR A 253 14.52 14.71 -4.61
N ASN A 254 15.56 14.66 -3.78
CA ASN A 254 16.89 14.27 -4.23
C ASN A 254 16.90 12.84 -4.78
N ASN A 255 16.22 11.89 -4.14
CA ASN A 255 16.05 10.53 -4.66
C ASN A 255 15.27 10.51 -5.99
N VAL A 256 14.30 11.41 -6.18
CA VAL A 256 13.62 11.58 -7.49
C VAL A 256 14.63 11.96 -8.57
N LEU A 257 15.52 12.92 -8.29
CA LEU A 257 16.55 13.39 -9.23
C LEU A 257 17.63 12.34 -9.51
N GLU A 258 17.91 11.41 -8.59
CA GLU A 258 18.77 10.25 -8.85
C GLU A 258 18.16 9.30 -9.90
N ILE A 259 16.81 9.22 -9.96
CA ILE A 259 16.10 8.36 -10.92
C ILE A 259 15.86 9.09 -12.24
N ASP A 260 15.43 10.34 -12.19
CA ASP A 260 15.21 11.22 -13.35
C ASP A 260 15.84 12.61 -13.10
N PRO A 261 17.06 12.84 -13.57
CA PRO A 261 17.76 14.13 -13.43
C PRO A 261 17.10 15.29 -14.16
N ASN A 262 16.13 15.03 -15.03
CA ASN A 262 15.42 16.06 -15.81
C ASN A 262 14.00 16.34 -15.27
N PHE A 263 13.63 15.80 -14.13
CA PHE A 263 12.32 16.05 -13.54
C PHE A 263 12.26 17.46 -12.92
N ILE A 264 11.74 18.42 -13.70
CA ILE A 264 11.74 19.85 -13.35
C ILE A 264 11.04 20.16 -12.03
N ASP A 265 9.93 19.45 -11.73
CA ASP A 265 9.16 19.70 -10.49
C ASP A 265 9.99 19.43 -9.24
N ALA A 266 10.95 18.48 -9.27
CA ALA A 266 11.82 18.24 -8.14
C ALA A 266 12.73 19.45 -7.86
N TYR A 267 13.28 20.08 -8.89
CA TYR A 267 14.09 21.28 -8.73
C TYR A 267 13.27 22.47 -8.20
N ILE A 268 12.06 22.65 -8.70
CA ILE A 268 11.14 23.71 -8.23
C ILE A 268 10.81 23.51 -6.76
N ASN A 269 10.45 22.27 -6.38
CA ASN A 269 10.10 21.97 -4.99
C ASN A 269 11.29 22.03 -4.05
N LEU A 270 12.49 21.60 -4.48
CA LEU A 270 13.73 21.78 -3.69
C LEU A 270 14.03 23.26 -3.44
N ALA A 271 13.87 24.11 -4.46
CA ALA A 271 14.00 25.55 -4.28
C ALA A 271 12.95 26.09 -3.29
N TYR A 272 11.70 25.66 -3.42
CA TYR A 272 10.62 26.02 -2.48
C TYR A 272 10.95 25.61 -1.05
N ILE A 273 11.40 24.38 -0.83
CA ILE A 273 11.81 23.87 0.50
C ILE A 273 12.92 24.77 1.10
N LYS A 274 13.94 25.13 0.32
CA LYS A 274 14.98 26.07 0.78
C LYS A 274 14.39 27.41 1.19
N LEU A 275 13.51 27.97 0.34
CA LEU A 275 12.89 29.27 0.64
C LEU A 275 11.94 29.22 1.85
N GLN A 276 11.29 28.10 2.12
CA GLN A 276 10.45 27.91 3.31
C GLN A 276 11.28 27.73 4.59
N SER A 277 12.43 27.10 4.51
CA SER A 277 13.32 26.83 5.66
C SER A 277 13.80 28.10 6.35
N LYS A 278 13.77 29.28 5.69
CA LYS A 278 14.11 30.55 6.29
C LYS A 278 13.10 31.05 7.35
N LYS A 279 11.86 30.50 7.37
CA LYS A 279 10.77 31.00 8.22
C LYS A 279 11.16 31.06 9.69
N THR A 280 11.75 30.00 10.20
CA THR A 280 12.19 29.93 11.61
C THR A 280 13.24 31.03 11.95
N LEU A 281 14.08 31.43 11.00
CA LEU A 281 15.04 32.52 11.20
C LEU A 281 14.34 33.86 11.20
N VAL A 282 13.38 34.07 10.29
CA VAL A 282 12.56 35.30 10.26
C VAL A 282 11.80 35.47 11.55
N ASP A 283 11.10 34.42 12.04
CA ASP A 283 10.37 34.44 13.30
C ASP A 283 11.30 34.80 14.49
N LYS A 284 12.54 34.32 14.50
CA LYS A 284 13.53 34.70 15.51
C LYS A 284 13.98 36.17 15.39
N MET A 285 14.19 36.64 14.15
CA MET A 285 14.56 38.04 13.90
C MET A 285 13.47 39.01 14.32
N ASP A 286 12.21 38.68 14.05
CA ASP A 286 11.04 39.48 14.41
C ASP A 286 10.82 39.58 15.93
N ALA A 287 11.33 38.63 16.69
CA ALA A 287 11.26 38.59 18.16
C ALA A 287 12.37 39.41 18.86
N LEU A 288 13.36 39.91 18.11
CA LEU A 288 14.46 40.69 18.68
C LEU A 288 14.06 42.13 18.91
N GLY A 289 14.62 42.74 20.01
CA GLY A 289 14.50 44.16 20.31
C GLY A 289 15.65 44.98 19.69
N ASN A 290 15.87 46.17 20.23
CA ASN A 290 16.80 47.16 19.68
C ASN A 290 18.09 47.35 20.54
N SER A 291 18.40 46.44 21.46
CA SER A 291 19.68 46.52 22.20
C SER A 291 20.87 46.19 21.28
N LYS A 292 22.03 46.69 21.63
CA LYS A 292 23.26 46.46 20.88
C LYS A 292 23.55 44.97 20.65
N LYS A 293 23.23 44.12 21.63
CA LYS A 293 23.37 42.67 21.55
C LYS A 293 22.36 42.06 20.59
N GLU A 294 21.11 42.51 20.61
CA GLU A 294 20.06 42.03 19.74
C GLU A 294 20.29 42.45 18.28
N MET A 295 20.82 43.64 18.04
CA MET A 295 21.21 44.06 16.71
C MET A 295 22.31 43.15 16.08
N LEU A 296 23.33 42.77 16.89
CA LEU A 296 24.37 41.83 16.45
C LEU A 296 23.78 40.44 16.15
N GLU A 297 22.81 39.97 16.94
CA GLU A 297 22.15 38.70 16.69
C GLU A 297 21.26 38.78 15.45
N TYR A 298 20.57 39.90 15.24
CA TYR A 298 19.81 40.15 14.00
C TYR A 298 20.67 40.06 12.75
N ASP A 299 21.86 40.70 12.73
CA ASP A 299 22.78 40.68 11.62
C ASP A 299 23.26 39.26 11.32
N LYS A 300 23.53 38.48 12.35
CA LYS A 300 23.93 37.08 12.22
C LYS A 300 22.80 36.21 11.65
N LEU A 301 21.57 36.36 12.16
CA LEU A 301 20.40 35.62 11.65
C LEU A 301 20.07 36.03 10.20
N ASN A 302 20.25 37.33 9.87
CA ASN A 302 20.04 37.83 8.52
C ASN A 302 21.03 37.21 7.54
N ALA A 303 22.32 37.12 7.91
CA ALA A 303 23.32 36.43 7.09
C ALA A 303 22.96 34.94 6.87
N GLN A 304 22.54 34.22 7.90
CA GLN A 304 22.09 32.83 7.78
C GLN A 304 20.85 32.71 6.88
N LYS A 305 19.88 33.61 6.98
CA LYS A 305 18.70 33.69 6.12
C LYS A 305 19.13 33.87 4.64
N ASP A 306 20.06 34.77 4.40
CA ASP A 306 20.55 35.05 3.04
C ASP A 306 21.27 33.84 2.44
N ASP A 307 22.04 33.10 3.24
CA ASP A 307 22.67 31.84 2.82
C ASP A 307 21.61 30.78 2.43
N ILE A 308 20.54 30.67 3.22
CA ILE A 308 19.42 29.78 2.89
C ILE A 308 18.75 30.21 1.57
N VAL A 309 18.44 31.49 1.43
CA VAL A 309 17.82 32.02 0.20
C VAL A 309 18.73 31.79 -1.00
N ARG A 310 20.04 32.00 -0.85
CA ARG A 310 21.05 31.77 -1.89
C ARG A 310 21.10 30.29 -2.32
N SER A 311 20.89 29.37 -1.38
CA SER A 311 20.89 27.91 -1.66
C SER A 311 19.76 27.46 -2.62
N ALA A 312 18.74 28.27 -2.81
CA ALA A 312 17.67 27.99 -3.80
C ALA A 312 18.10 28.28 -5.26
N ILE A 313 19.10 29.15 -5.47
CA ILE A 313 19.52 29.58 -6.82
C ILE A 313 19.93 28.41 -7.73
N PRO A 314 20.78 27.46 -7.33
CA PRO A 314 21.20 26.37 -8.20
C PRO A 314 20.02 25.51 -8.67
N TYR A 315 19.03 25.27 -7.83
CA TYR A 315 17.83 24.52 -8.21
C TYR A 315 16.99 25.27 -9.24
N LEU A 316 16.74 26.58 -9.04
CA LEU A 316 16.00 27.40 -9.98
C LEU A 316 16.72 27.53 -11.33
N LYS A 317 18.05 27.68 -11.32
CA LYS A 317 18.87 27.67 -12.53
C LYS A 317 18.77 26.35 -13.29
N LYS A 318 18.81 25.20 -12.58
CA LYS A 318 18.62 23.88 -13.19
C LYS A 318 17.22 23.73 -13.79
N ALA A 319 16.19 24.17 -13.11
CA ALA A 319 14.83 24.19 -13.64
C ALA A 319 14.73 24.99 -14.94
N LEU A 320 15.41 26.17 -15.04
CA LEU A 320 15.45 26.97 -16.26
C LEU A 320 16.30 26.36 -17.38
N VAL A 321 17.29 25.52 -17.07
CA VAL A 321 18.01 24.74 -18.10
C VAL A 321 17.07 23.73 -18.75
N ILE A 322 16.18 23.11 -17.96
CA ILE A 322 15.21 22.12 -18.45
C ILE A 322 14.06 22.80 -19.20
N ASP A 323 13.48 23.86 -18.62
CA ASP A 323 12.46 24.69 -19.26
C ASP A 323 12.82 26.18 -19.24
N PRO A 324 13.53 26.67 -20.28
CA PRO A 324 13.92 28.09 -20.40
C PRO A 324 12.74 29.07 -20.49
N LYS A 325 11.53 28.56 -20.78
CA LYS A 325 10.33 29.40 -20.97
C LYS A 325 9.47 29.47 -19.70
N SER A 326 9.81 28.77 -18.63
CA SER A 326 9.04 28.78 -17.38
C SER A 326 9.03 30.17 -16.75
N ILE A 327 7.91 30.87 -16.88
CA ILE A 327 7.70 32.20 -16.32
C ILE A 327 7.74 32.18 -14.79
N ASP A 328 7.16 31.15 -14.18
CA ASP A 328 7.08 31.06 -12.72
C ASP A 328 8.45 30.83 -12.07
N VAL A 329 9.29 30.00 -12.68
CA VAL A 329 10.67 29.82 -12.22
C VAL A 329 11.48 31.12 -12.38
N LYS A 330 11.32 31.83 -13.51
CA LYS A 330 11.97 33.14 -13.73
C LYS A 330 11.53 34.16 -12.67
N LYS A 331 10.22 34.28 -12.41
CA LYS A 331 9.69 35.18 -11.36
C LYS A 331 10.24 34.85 -9.98
N THR A 332 10.30 33.56 -9.62
CA THR A 332 10.87 33.11 -8.34
C THR A 332 12.34 33.47 -8.25
N LEU A 333 13.12 33.22 -9.29
CA LEU A 333 14.54 33.54 -9.33
C LEU A 333 14.79 35.06 -9.28
N LEU A 334 13.98 35.89 -9.94
CA LEU A 334 14.03 37.34 -9.80
C LEU A 334 13.73 37.79 -8.37
N GLY A 335 12.76 37.16 -7.70
CA GLY A 335 12.48 37.41 -6.28
C GLY A 335 13.68 37.08 -5.39
N VAL A 336 14.35 35.98 -5.64
CA VAL A 336 15.58 35.56 -4.93
C VAL A 336 16.71 36.56 -5.16
N TYR A 337 16.98 36.95 -6.41
CA TYR A 337 18.01 37.94 -6.72
C TYR A 337 17.77 39.28 -6.07
N ARG A 338 16.51 39.75 -6.05
CA ARG A 338 16.12 40.99 -5.36
C ARG A 338 16.36 40.89 -3.85
N ALA A 339 15.97 39.76 -3.22
CA ALA A 339 16.14 39.57 -1.78
C ALA A 339 17.59 39.48 -1.34
N LEU A 340 18.51 39.20 -2.25
CA LEU A 340 19.98 39.08 -2.03
C LEU A 340 20.76 40.26 -2.61
N ASP A 341 20.11 41.34 -3.06
CA ASP A 341 20.71 42.52 -3.72
C ASP A 341 21.61 42.18 -4.92
N MET A 342 21.30 41.08 -5.61
CA MET A 342 22.02 40.60 -6.80
C MET A 342 21.52 41.33 -8.06
N THR A 343 21.79 42.68 -8.13
CA THR A 343 21.23 43.57 -9.13
C THR A 343 21.65 43.21 -10.56
N ASN A 344 22.87 42.75 -10.79
CA ASN A 344 23.36 42.40 -12.13
C ASN A 344 22.63 41.18 -12.68
N GLU A 345 22.51 40.12 -11.87
CA GLU A 345 21.80 38.87 -12.24
C GLU A 345 20.29 39.13 -12.42
N TYR A 346 19.69 39.98 -11.55
CA TYR A 346 18.29 40.40 -11.69
C TYR A 346 18.04 41.10 -13.04
N ASN A 347 18.86 42.11 -13.40
CA ASN A 347 18.70 42.87 -14.65
C ASN A 347 18.95 41.97 -15.89
N SER A 348 19.95 41.11 -15.84
CA SER A 348 20.24 40.16 -16.91
C SER A 348 19.08 39.18 -17.15
N LEU A 349 18.51 38.61 -16.10
CA LEU A 349 17.37 37.70 -16.23
C LEU A 349 16.13 38.41 -16.70
N LYS A 350 15.87 39.63 -16.21
CA LYS A 350 14.70 40.44 -16.58
C LYS A 350 14.74 40.86 -18.06
N ALA A 351 15.92 41.18 -18.58
CA ALA A 351 16.09 41.54 -19.99
C ALA A 351 15.84 40.36 -20.93
N GLY A 352 15.93 39.10 -20.45
CA GLY A 352 15.66 37.87 -21.22
C GLY A 352 14.24 37.34 -21.07
N MET A 353 13.34 38.07 -20.46
CA MET A 353 11.93 37.68 -20.28
C MET A 353 11.06 38.24 -21.41
#